data_1c5e8c33a2f25301af883e1ff437fc25
#
_entry.id   1c5e8c33a2f25301af883e1ff437fc25
#
_cell.length_a   1.000
_cell.length_b   1.000
_cell.length_c   1.000
_cell.angle_alpha   90.00
_cell.angle_beta   90.00
_cell.angle_gamma   90.00
#
_symmetry.space_group_name_H-M   'P 1'
#
loop_
_entity.id
_entity.type
_entity.pdbx_description
1 polymer ?
#
loop_
_entity_poly.entity_id
_entity_poly.type
_entity_poly.pdbx_seq_one_letter_code
_entity_poly.pdbx_strand_id
1 'polypeptide(L)'
;MLAVMLLISCGDKKTGQEGKSAAKDAKQNSTSAIKELNTDSPDCDQYVLMSTSYGDIKIKLYRETPLHRKNFINLVMNGYYDGQIFYRVVPGSIIQAGDYKTVKTPDMRDAGLNDVDYTIPAEIDPAKRIHKRGALAAASYNKGEYSSGSHFYIISHKKIKDSEIAAAEKTYTNSLVNKKFIEIQKPYAKELANLRAFAETGDNAKKREHDKKVQELMAQARKSVKEFRYPQSQRSTYTKQGGMPSLDPHYTVFGEVVEGMDVVDKISSVSVRDGRPRENVFIKKVTVINDNK
;
A
#
# COMPACT_ATOMS: atom_id res chain seq x y z
N MET A 1 -0.61 -36.11 15.31
CA MET A 1 -1.85 -35.83 16.02
C MET A 1 -2.63 -34.74 15.32
N LEU A 2 -3.72 -35.14 14.83
CA LEU A 2 -4.92 -34.50 14.26
C LEU A 2 -4.87 -32.99 13.95
N ALA A 3 -4.83 -32.72 12.66
CA ALA A 3 -5.27 -31.46 12.07
C ALA A 3 -6.79 -31.52 11.88
N VAL A 4 -7.51 -30.59 12.50
CA VAL A 4 -8.94 -30.39 12.27
C VAL A 4 -9.11 -29.55 11.01
N MET A 5 -9.49 -30.19 9.91
CA MET A 5 -10.06 -29.57 8.72
C MET A 5 -11.52 -29.22 9.02
N LEU A 6 -11.87 -27.95 8.96
CA LEU A 6 -13.26 -27.52 8.82
C LEU A 6 -13.48 -27.06 7.37
N LEU A 7 -14.12 -27.97 6.62
CA LEU A 7 -14.68 -27.71 5.30
C LEU A 7 -15.99 -26.92 5.47
N ILE A 8 -16.12 -25.80 4.84
CA ILE A 8 -17.43 -25.21 4.53
C ILE A 8 -17.68 -25.42 3.05
N SER A 9 -18.63 -26.33 2.80
CA SER A 9 -19.20 -26.70 1.52
C SER A 9 -20.19 -25.64 1.05
N CYS A 10 -20.04 -25.16 -0.17
CA CYS A 10 -21.16 -24.86 -1.04
C CYS A 10 -20.93 -25.62 -2.33
N GLY A 11 -21.81 -26.63 -2.57
CA GLY A 11 -21.80 -27.49 -3.74
C GLY A 11 -22.12 -26.72 -5.02
N ASP A 12 -21.85 -27.22 -6.20
CA ASP A 12 -22.34 -28.41 -6.88
C ASP A 12 -21.48 -28.75 -8.11
N LYS A 13 -21.24 -30.08 -8.28
CA LYS A 13 -21.34 -30.98 -9.49
C LYS A 13 -20.87 -30.42 -10.86
N LYS A 14 -20.19 -31.13 -11.67
CA LYS A 14 -19.88 -32.51 -12.07
C LYS A 14 -18.86 -32.54 -13.22
N THR A 15 -18.11 -33.54 -13.30
CA THR A 15 -17.67 -34.64 -14.20
C THR A 15 -16.59 -34.21 -15.18
N GLY A 16 -15.48 -34.88 -15.27
CA GLY A 16 -15.12 -36.22 -15.51
C GLY A 16 -14.03 -36.34 -16.57
N GLN A 17 -13.11 -37.19 -16.34
CA GLN A 17 -12.33 -38.02 -17.25
C GLN A 17 -10.87 -37.75 -17.56
N GLU A 18 -10.18 -38.84 -17.44
CA GLU A 18 -8.75 -39.17 -17.47
C GLU A 18 -8.05 -38.96 -18.82
N GLY A 19 -6.71 -38.80 -18.72
CA GLY A 19 -5.81 -38.97 -19.85
C GLY A 19 -4.33 -38.93 -19.43
N LYS A 20 -3.73 -40.13 -19.32
CA LYS A 20 -2.30 -40.37 -19.05
C LYS A 20 -1.40 -39.87 -20.17
N SER A 21 -0.18 -39.36 -19.86
CA SER A 21 1.11 -39.87 -20.34
C SER A 21 2.30 -38.97 -20.01
N ALA A 22 3.20 -39.47 -19.22
CA ALA A 22 4.66 -39.61 -19.25
C ALA A 22 5.58 -38.43 -19.66
N ALA A 23 6.31 -37.98 -18.65
CA ALA A 23 7.78 -37.83 -18.49
C ALA A 23 8.60 -37.10 -19.56
N LYS A 24 9.31 -36.00 -19.19
CA LYS A 24 10.77 -35.96 -18.94
C LYS A 24 11.28 -34.56 -18.62
N ASP A 25 12.11 -34.55 -17.56
CA ASP A 25 13.29 -33.71 -17.27
C ASP A 25 13.11 -32.26 -16.82
N ALA A 26 13.06 -32.13 -15.57
CA ALA A 26 13.78 -31.39 -14.54
C ALA A 26 14.73 -30.25 -15.01
N LYS A 27 14.32 -29.03 -14.74
CA LYS A 27 15.17 -28.02 -14.10
C LYS A 27 14.35 -27.38 -13.00
N GLN A 28 14.63 -27.80 -11.77
CA GLN A 28 14.09 -27.22 -10.55
C GLN A 28 14.59 -25.77 -10.43
N ASN A 29 13.75 -24.81 -10.82
CA ASN A 29 13.74 -23.50 -10.19
C ASN A 29 12.84 -23.63 -8.97
N SER A 30 13.45 -23.63 -7.80
CA SER A 30 12.77 -23.63 -6.51
C SER A 30 12.09 -22.28 -6.26
N THR A 31 11.01 -22.06 -6.96
CA THR A 31 9.99 -21.09 -6.52
C THR A 31 9.11 -21.87 -5.56
N SER A 32 9.32 -21.68 -4.25
CA SER A 32 8.42 -22.23 -3.24
C SER A 32 7.00 -21.76 -3.56
N ALA A 33 6.15 -22.72 -3.93
CA ALA A 33 4.78 -22.47 -4.32
C ALA A 33 4.05 -21.77 -3.16
N ILE A 34 3.78 -20.48 -3.32
CA ILE A 34 2.84 -19.74 -2.49
C ILE A 34 1.50 -20.47 -2.63
N LYS A 35 1.03 -21.06 -1.53
CA LYS A 35 -0.24 -21.78 -1.50
C LYS A 35 -1.36 -20.76 -1.72
N GLU A 36 -1.83 -20.63 -2.96
CA GLU A 36 -3.00 -19.80 -3.27
C GLU A 36 -4.21 -20.42 -2.59
N LEU A 37 -4.64 -19.78 -1.51
CA LEU A 37 -5.97 -20.06 -0.98
C LEU A 37 -6.97 -19.24 -1.77
N ASN A 38 -8.08 -19.91 -2.09
CA ASN A 38 -9.25 -19.30 -2.71
C ASN A 38 -9.92 -18.36 -1.69
N THR A 39 -9.32 -17.18 -1.49
CA THR A 39 -9.85 -16.11 -0.63
C THR A 39 -10.76 -15.16 -1.40
N ASP A 40 -11.22 -15.60 -2.57
CA ASP A 40 -12.13 -14.87 -3.44
C ASP A 40 -13.57 -14.92 -2.89
N SER A 41 -13.78 -14.28 -1.74
CA SER A 41 -15.07 -13.64 -1.47
C SER A 41 -14.89 -12.16 -1.82
N PRO A 42 -15.25 -11.73 -3.03
CA PRO A 42 -15.03 -10.36 -3.48
C PRO A 42 -15.85 -9.34 -2.69
N ASP A 43 -16.86 -9.78 -1.95
CA ASP A 43 -17.93 -8.92 -1.44
C ASP A 43 -17.83 -8.55 0.04
N CYS A 44 -16.84 -9.06 0.80
CA CYS A 44 -16.70 -8.72 2.22
C CYS A 44 -15.29 -8.22 2.57
N ASP A 45 -15.25 -7.38 3.59
CA ASP A 45 -13.99 -7.01 4.24
C ASP A 45 -13.41 -8.23 4.96
N GLN A 46 -12.09 -8.28 5.07
CA GLN A 46 -11.39 -9.35 5.76
C GLN A 46 -10.62 -8.79 6.95
N TYR A 47 -10.34 -9.63 7.92
CA TYR A 47 -9.69 -9.21 9.15
C TYR A 47 -8.44 -10.04 9.42
N VAL A 48 -7.44 -9.39 10.00
CA VAL A 48 -6.23 -10.05 10.49
C VAL A 48 -5.93 -9.62 11.93
N LEU A 49 -5.39 -10.54 12.70
CA LEU A 49 -4.86 -10.29 14.03
C LEU A 49 -3.34 -10.30 13.96
N MET A 50 -2.71 -9.18 14.28
CA MET A 50 -1.26 -9.03 14.36
C MET A 50 -0.85 -9.00 15.82
N SER A 51 -0.25 -10.09 16.29
CA SER A 51 0.31 -10.18 17.64
C SER A 51 1.72 -9.61 17.66
N THR A 52 1.97 -8.64 18.53
CA THR A 52 3.26 -7.96 18.66
C THR A 52 3.87 -8.13 20.04
N SER A 53 5.11 -7.68 20.23
CA SER A 53 5.73 -7.64 21.56
C SER A 53 5.06 -6.63 22.53
N TYR A 54 4.18 -5.77 22.04
CA TYR A 54 3.45 -4.76 22.82
C TYR A 54 1.95 -5.06 22.99
N GLY A 55 1.46 -6.16 22.38
CA GLY A 55 0.05 -6.55 22.38
C GLY A 55 -0.47 -6.81 20.97
N ASP A 56 -1.77 -7.02 20.88
CA ASP A 56 -2.45 -7.40 19.65
C ASP A 56 -3.08 -6.19 18.95
N ILE A 57 -3.04 -6.22 17.60
CA ILE A 57 -3.64 -5.23 16.74
C ILE A 57 -4.58 -5.96 15.78
N LYS A 58 -5.89 -5.71 15.86
CA LYS A 58 -6.89 -6.23 14.91
C LYS A 58 -7.04 -5.23 13.77
N ILE A 59 -6.88 -5.71 12.56
CA ILE A 59 -6.87 -4.90 11.34
C ILE A 59 -7.96 -5.39 10.40
N LYS A 60 -8.77 -4.47 9.92
CA LYS A 60 -9.73 -4.67 8.84
C LYS A 60 -9.06 -4.36 7.50
N LEU A 61 -9.15 -5.26 6.53
CA LEU A 61 -8.66 -5.08 5.16
C LEU A 61 -9.82 -4.76 4.24
N TYR A 62 -9.68 -3.72 3.42
CA TYR A 62 -10.76 -3.19 2.61
C TYR A 62 -10.98 -3.98 1.32
N ARG A 63 -12.25 -4.25 1.00
CA ARG A 63 -12.66 -4.88 -0.28
C ARG A 63 -12.39 -4.00 -1.49
N GLU A 64 -12.37 -2.67 -1.33
CA GLU A 64 -12.17 -1.71 -2.41
C GLU A 64 -10.71 -1.58 -2.86
N THR A 65 -9.80 -2.27 -2.21
CA THR A 65 -8.39 -2.39 -2.60
C THR A 65 -8.02 -3.87 -2.77
N PRO A 66 -8.63 -4.56 -3.75
CA PRO A 66 -8.55 -6.01 -3.87
C PRO A 66 -7.12 -6.53 -4.13
N LEU A 67 -6.28 -5.78 -4.85
CA LEU A 67 -4.91 -6.19 -5.14
C LEU A 67 -4.07 -6.20 -3.86
N HIS A 68 -4.10 -5.12 -3.09
CA HIS A 68 -3.38 -5.02 -1.82
C HIS A 68 -3.92 -5.98 -0.78
N ARG A 69 -5.26 -6.10 -0.67
CA ARG A 69 -5.91 -7.06 0.24
C ARG A 69 -5.48 -8.49 -0.04
N LYS A 70 -5.61 -8.96 -1.30
CA LYS A 70 -5.24 -10.32 -1.70
C LYS A 70 -3.77 -10.58 -1.42
N ASN A 71 -2.90 -9.65 -1.80
CA ASN A 71 -1.47 -9.77 -1.58
C ASN A 71 -1.12 -9.86 -0.09
N PHE A 72 -1.66 -8.96 0.74
CA PHE A 72 -1.38 -8.95 2.18
C PHE A 72 -1.83 -10.25 2.85
N ILE A 73 -3.02 -10.75 2.51
CA ILE A 73 -3.54 -12.02 3.02
C ILE A 73 -2.65 -13.18 2.61
N ASN A 74 -2.21 -13.25 1.36
CA ASN A 74 -1.31 -14.29 0.88
C ASN A 74 0.01 -14.29 1.68
N LEU A 75 0.59 -13.13 1.94
CA LEU A 75 1.79 -13.00 2.76
C LEU A 75 1.54 -13.43 4.21
N VAL A 76 0.40 -13.05 4.81
CA VAL A 76 0.00 -13.47 6.16
C VAL A 76 -0.14 -14.98 6.25
N MET A 77 -0.82 -15.61 5.27
CA MET A 77 -1.04 -17.05 5.28
C MET A 77 0.23 -17.87 5.11
N ASN A 78 1.24 -17.28 4.48
CA ASN A 78 2.57 -17.89 4.33
C ASN A 78 3.52 -17.55 5.51
N GLY A 79 3.02 -16.86 6.55
CA GLY A 79 3.84 -16.48 7.70
C GLY A 79 4.92 -15.45 7.40
N TYR A 80 4.80 -14.72 6.28
CA TYR A 80 5.84 -13.79 5.81
C TYR A 80 6.22 -12.74 6.85
N TYR A 81 5.25 -12.26 7.63
CA TYR A 81 5.46 -11.20 8.61
C TYR A 81 5.90 -11.71 9.99
N ASP A 82 5.83 -13.03 10.22
CA ASP A 82 6.14 -13.61 11.51
C ASP A 82 7.63 -13.42 11.86
N GLY A 83 7.92 -12.95 13.06
CA GLY A 83 9.28 -12.66 13.53
C GLY A 83 9.93 -11.38 12.96
N GLN A 84 9.29 -10.66 12.05
CA GLN A 84 9.78 -9.36 11.59
C GLN A 84 9.70 -8.31 12.68
N ILE A 85 10.35 -7.16 12.46
CA ILE A 85 10.27 -6.01 13.37
C ILE A 85 9.63 -4.81 12.67
N PHE A 86 9.09 -3.91 13.48
CA PHE A 86 8.85 -2.54 13.02
C PHE A 86 10.20 -1.84 12.88
N TYR A 87 10.76 -1.86 11.67
CA TYR A 87 12.12 -1.38 11.40
C TYR A 87 12.23 0.15 11.35
N ARG A 88 11.09 0.83 11.18
CA ARG A 88 11.02 2.29 11.16
C ARG A 88 9.84 2.79 11.98
N VAL A 89 10.12 3.69 12.90
CA VAL A 89 9.10 4.41 13.68
C VAL A 89 9.40 5.90 13.58
N VAL A 90 8.41 6.67 13.15
CA VAL A 90 8.40 8.12 13.25
C VAL A 90 7.48 8.47 14.41
N PRO A 91 8.01 8.86 15.58
CA PRO A 91 7.24 9.08 16.79
C PRO A 91 6.02 9.99 16.56
N GLY A 92 4.85 9.53 17.01
CA GLY A 92 3.61 10.26 16.84
C GLY A 92 3.11 10.43 15.39
N SER A 93 3.67 9.67 14.44
CA SER A 93 3.28 9.77 13.01
C SER A 93 2.98 8.42 12.40
N ILE A 94 3.97 7.53 12.27
CA ILE A 94 3.82 6.20 11.67
C ILE A 94 4.66 5.14 12.36
N ILE A 95 4.21 3.89 12.26
CA ILE A 95 5.00 2.68 12.51
C ILE A 95 5.04 1.85 11.23
N GLN A 96 6.21 1.36 10.81
CA GLN A 96 6.42 0.71 9.52
C GLN A 96 7.16 -0.61 9.66
N ALA A 97 6.68 -1.64 8.93
CA ALA A 97 7.22 -2.99 8.89
C ALA A 97 7.15 -3.57 7.47
N GLY A 98 7.44 -4.86 7.31
CA GLY A 98 7.34 -5.58 6.04
C GLY A 98 8.67 -5.81 5.34
N ASP A 99 9.81 -5.51 5.97
CA ASP A 99 11.14 -5.84 5.46
C ASP A 99 11.58 -7.21 5.98
N TYR A 100 11.58 -8.21 5.11
CA TYR A 100 11.98 -9.57 5.43
C TYR A 100 13.41 -9.68 5.97
N LYS A 101 14.31 -8.80 5.57
CA LYS A 101 15.69 -8.75 6.08
C LYS A 101 15.79 -8.49 7.57
N THR A 102 14.68 -8.08 8.18
CA THR A 102 14.58 -7.84 9.62
C THR A 102 14.31 -9.09 10.46
N VAL A 103 13.95 -10.22 9.84
CA VAL A 103 13.77 -11.51 10.53
C VAL A 103 15.10 -11.97 11.10
N LYS A 104 15.16 -12.19 12.41
CA LYS A 104 16.42 -12.50 13.10
C LYS A 104 16.58 -13.96 13.51
N THR A 105 15.53 -14.76 13.47
CA THR A 105 15.59 -16.17 13.86
C THR A 105 16.03 -17.03 12.68
N PRO A 106 17.08 -17.86 12.81
CA PRO A 106 17.54 -18.76 11.76
C PRO A 106 16.43 -19.65 11.21
N ASP A 107 15.61 -20.22 12.10
CA ASP A 107 14.52 -21.15 11.74
C ASP A 107 13.48 -20.55 10.79
N MET A 108 13.27 -19.22 10.84
CA MET A 108 12.32 -18.53 9.97
C MET A 108 12.93 -18.13 8.63
N ARG A 109 14.25 -17.94 8.55
CA ARG A 109 14.95 -17.72 7.27
C ARG A 109 14.99 -18.99 6.45
N ASP A 110 15.12 -20.14 7.12
CA ASP A 110 15.19 -21.47 6.49
C ASP A 110 13.82 -21.96 5.99
N ALA A 111 12.73 -21.27 6.33
CA ALA A 111 11.37 -21.55 5.83
C ALA A 111 11.18 -21.32 4.31
N GLY A 112 12.25 -20.93 3.60
CA GLY A 112 12.22 -20.73 2.14
C GLY A 112 11.45 -19.49 1.68
N LEU A 113 11.12 -18.58 2.62
CA LEU A 113 10.51 -17.30 2.30
C LEU A 113 11.61 -16.35 1.83
N ASN A 114 11.52 -15.90 0.57
CA ASN A 114 12.41 -14.91 0.00
C ASN A 114 11.86 -13.50 0.18
N ASP A 115 12.75 -12.50 0.06
CA ASP A 115 12.34 -11.10 0.00
C ASP A 115 11.34 -10.88 -1.15
N VAL A 116 10.34 -10.04 -0.91
CA VAL A 116 9.36 -9.67 -1.93
C VAL A 116 9.92 -8.51 -2.72
N ASP A 117 10.30 -8.78 -3.96
CA ASP A 117 10.92 -7.83 -4.90
C ASP A 117 9.93 -7.25 -5.94
N TYR A 118 8.67 -7.71 -5.91
CA TYR A 118 7.64 -7.20 -6.79
C TYR A 118 6.91 -5.98 -6.22
N THR A 119 6.25 -5.26 -7.11
CA THR A 119 5.39 -4.12 -6.79
C THR A 119 3.95 -4.38 -7.18
N ILE A 120 3.03 -3.66 -6.55
CA ILE A 120 1.59 -3.75 -6.79
C ILE A 120 1.12 -2.43 -7.41
N PRO A 121 0.33 -2.44 -8.50
CA PRO A 121 -0.30 -1.23 -9.00
C PRO A 121 -1.07 -0.51 -7.89
N ALA A 122 -0.89 0.80 -7.79
CA ALA A 122 -1.50 1.58 -6.73
C ALA A 122 -3.03 1.64 -6.86
N GLU A 123 -3.74 1.50 -5.73
CA GLU A 123 -5.20 1.58 -5.62
C GLU A 123 -5.58 2.84 -4.80
N ILE A 124 -5.10 4.01 -5.24
CA ILE A 124 -5.26 5.28 -4.53
C ILE A 124 -6.61 5.91 -4.88
N ASP A 125 -7.48 6.06 -3.89
CA ASP A 125 -8.75 6.77 -3.99
C ASP A 125 -9.03 7.61 -2.73
N PRO A 126 -8.52 8.84 -2.63
CA PRO A 126 -8.72 9.70 -1.45
C PRO A 126 -10.18 10.08 -1.19
N ALA A 127 -11.07 9.93 -2.19
CA ALA A 127 -12.49 10.15 -1.98
C ALA A 127 -13.13 9.05 -1.13
N LYS A 128 -12.53 7.85 -1.12
CA LYS A 128 -13.03 6.70 -0.37
C LYS A 128 -12.15 6.31 0.80
N ARG A 129 -10.81 6.37 0.64
CA ARG A 129 -9.84 5.88 1.61
C ARG A 129 -8.80 6.94 1.91
N ILE A 130 -8.64 7.28 3.17
CA ILE A 130 -7.77 8.36 3.67
C ILE A 130 -6.81 7.85 4.74
N HIS A 131 -5.66 8.50 4.85
CA HIS A 131 -4.66 8.22 5.89
C HIS A 131 -5.11 8.78 7.26
N LYS A 132 -6.32 8.42 7.69
CA LYS A 132 -6.76 8.71 9.06
C LYS A 132 -5.89 7.98 10.08
N ARG A 133 -5.93 8.39 11.35
CA ARG A 133 -5.31 7.63 12.42
C ARG A 133 -5.82 6.17 12.42
N GLY A 134 -4.91 5.22 12.51
CA GLY A 134 -5.19 3.78 12.41
C GLY A 134 -5.23 3.25 10.96
N ALA A 135 -5.10 4.09 9.93
CA ALA A 135 -5.04 3.60 8.56
C ALA A 135 -3.81 2.70 8.34
N LEU A 136 -4.02 1.55 7.69
CA LEU A 136 -2.98 0.66 7.17
C LEU A 136 -2.74 1.00 5.70
N ALA A 137 -1.51 1.34 5.36
CA ALA A 137 -1.15 1.75 4.01
C ALA A 137 0.13 1.06 3.51
N ALA A 138 0.23 0.89 2.20
CA ALA A 138 1.39 0.31 1.55
C ALA A 138 2.48 1.37 1.33
N ALA A 139 3.73 1.03 1.62
CA ALA A 139 4.86 1.87 1.25
C ALA A 139 5.05 1.88 -0.28
N SER A 140 5.67 2.93 -0.80
CA SER A 140 5.95 3.07 -2.23
C SER A 140 7.34 3.65 -2.44
N TYR A 141 8.05 3.14 -3.44
CA TYR A 141 9.31 3.70 -3.91
C TYR A 141 9.07 4.77 -5.00
N ASN A 142 7.95 4.65 -5.70
CA ASN A 142 7.57 5.52 -6.82
C ASN A 142 6.20 6.14 -6.51
N LYS A 143 6.19 7.31 -5.91
CA LYS A 143 5.01 8.00 -5.38
C LYS A 143 3.82 7.94 -6.34
N GLY A 144 2.83 7.11 -6.02
CA GLY A 144 1.53 7.10 -6.67
C GLY A 144 1.33 6.14 -7.86
N GLU A 145 2.35 5.41 -8.33
CA GLU A 145 2.19 4.44 -9.42
C GLU A 145 2.15 3.00 -8.92
N TYR A 146 3.11 2.64 -8.07
CA TYR A 146 3.25 1.28 -7.55
C TYR A 146 3.54 1.31 -6.06
N SER A 147 2.96 0.36 -5.36
CA SER A 147 3.25 0.06 -3.96
C SER A 147 4.27 -1.06 -3.84
N SER A 148 5.02 -1.09 -2.73
CA SER A 148 5.81 -2.25 -2.35
C SER A 148 4.90 -3.47 -2.14
N GLY A 149 5.38 -4.65 -2.53
CA GLY A 149 4.66 -5.90 -2.32
C GLY A 149 4.54 -6.31 -0.85
N SER A 150 5.44 -5.85 0.03
CA SER A 150 5.45 -6.30 1.43
C SER A 150 5.47 -5.18 2.48
N HIS A 151 6.08 -4.04 2.18
CA HIS A 151 6.25 -2.97 3.16
C HIS A 151 4.95 -2.21 3.41
N PHE A 152 4.56 -2.10 4.66
CA PHE A 152 3.36 -1.38 5.10
C PHE A 152 3.65 -0.48 6.29
N TYR A 153 2.76 0.47 6.53
CA TYR A 153 2.80 1.31 7.72
C TYR A 153 1.41 1.57 8.28
N ILE A 154 1.35 1.89 9.58
CA ILE A 154 0.13 2.26 10.28
C ILE A 154 0.28 3.70 10.78
N ILE A 155 -0.77 4.51 10.56
CA ILE A 155 -0.82 5.91 10.99
C ILE A 155 -1.13 5.99 12.49
N SER A 156 -0.25 6.68 13.24
CA SER A 156 -0.45 6.97 14.67
C SER A 156 -0.72 8.46 14.97
N HIS A 157 -0.65 9.33 13.96
CA HIS A 157 -0.74 10.78 14.12
C HIS A 157 -2.09 11.24 14.67
N LYS A 158 -2.06 11.99 15.81
CA LYS A 158 -3.26 12.32 16.60
C LYS A 158 -3.85 13.70 16.32
N LYS A 159 -3.05 14.65 15.85
CA LYS A 159 -3.49 16.05 15.72
C LYS A 159 -3.21 16.55 14.32
N ILE A 160 -4.19 17.22 13.75
CA ILE A 160 -4.11 17.82 12.43
C ILE A 160 -4.79 19.18 12.41
N LYS A 161 -4.24 20.10 11.65
CA LYS A 161 -4.81 21.45 11.45
C LYS A 161 -5.59 21.48 10.13
N ASP A 162 -6.64 22.31 10.05
CA ASP A 162 -7.38 22.51 8.81
C ASP A 162 -6.50 22.97 7.64
N SER A 163 -5.42 23.72 7.93
CA SER A 163 -4.44 24.13 6.92
C SER A 163 -3.71 22.95 6.27
N GLU A 164 -3.47 21.87 7.02
CA GLU A 164 -2.82 20.65 6.49
C GLU A 164 -3.79 19.88 5.58
N ILE A 165 -5.08 19.85 5.94
CA ILE A 165 -6.14 19.27 5.09
C ILE A 165 -6.22 20.06 3.77
N ALA A 166 -6.29 21.40 3.85
CA ALA A 166 -6.34 22.26 2.67
C ALA A 166 -5.10 22.13 1.78
N ALA A 167 -3.92 22.00 2.37
CA ALA A 167 -2.66 21.76 1.64
C ALA A 167 -2.70 20.41 0.90
N ALA A 168 -3.22 19.36 1.52
CA ALA A 168 -3.38 18.04 0.90
C ALA A 168 -4.38 18.07 -0.27
N GLU A 169 -5.53 18.76 -0.11
CA GLU A 169 -6.51 18.98 -1.18
C GLU A 169 -5.86 19.64 -2.41
N LYS A 170 -5.06 20.69 -2.18
CA LYS A 170 -4.30 21.38 -3.24
C LYS A 170 -3.29 20.45 -3.89
N THR A 171 -2.55 19.68 -3.10
CA THR A 171 -1.53 18.73 -3.60
C THR A 171 -2.19 17.65 -4.47
N TYR A 172 -3.32 17.09 -4.03
CA TYR A 172 -4.03 16.09 -4.81
C TYR A 172 -4.61 16.69 -6.11
N THR A 173 -5.20 17.88 -6.06
CA THR A 173 -5.65 18.59 -7.25
C THR A 173 -4.51 18.78 -8.26
N ASN A 174 -3.32 19.18 -7.79
CA ASN A 174 -2.15 19.31 -8.66
C ASN A 174 -1.71 17.97 -9.26
N SER A 175 -1.80 16.86 -8.51
CA SER A 175 -1.50 15.53 -9.06
C SER A 175 -2.46 15.12 -10.18
N LEU A 176 -3.75 15.45 -10.04
CA LEU A 176 -4.74 15.22 -11.07
C LEU A 176 -4.48 16.08 -12.33
N VAL A 177 -4.09 17.35 -12.14
CA VAL A 177 -3.68 18.24 -13.23
C VAL A 177 -2.48 17.67 -13.96
N ASN A 178 -1.47 17.19 -13.24
CA ASN A 178 -0.28 16.59 -13.85
C ASN A 178 -0.61 15.31 -14.64
N LYS A 179 -1.49 14.44 -14.11
CA LYS A 179 -1.97 13.27 -14.86
C LYS A 179 -2.68 13.69 -16.15
N LYS A 180 -3.54 14.71 -16.08
CA LYS A 180 -4.25 15.24 -17.23
C LYS A 180 -3.31 15.90 -18.23
N PHE A 181 -2.30 16.61 -17.77
CA PHE A 181 -1.25 17.18 -18.63
C PHE A 181 -0.49 16.09 -19.39
N ILE A 182 -0.07 15.00 -18.72
CA ILE A 182 0.60 13.86 -19.37
C ILE A 182 -0.29 13.25 -20.46
N GLU A 183 -1.60 13.16 -20.24
CA GLU A 183 -2.56 12.68 -21.23
C GLU A 183 -2.65 13.64 -22.43
N ILE A 184 -2.86 14.93 -22.17
CA ILE A 184 -3.04 15.97 -23.20
C ILE A 184 -1.78 16.16 -24.04
N GLN A 185 -0.59 16.03 -23.47
CA GLN A 185 0.67 16.23 -24.21
C GLN A 185 1.02 15.07 -25.16
N LYS A 186 0.42 13.87 -25.01
CA LYS A 186 0.76 12.69 -25.84
C LYS A 186 0.75 12.97 -27.35
N PRO A 187 -0.27 13.64 -27.94
CA PRO A 187 -0.26 13.95 -29.37
C PRO A 187 0.88 14.89 -29.80
N TYR A 188 1.42 15.67 -28.87
CA TYR A 188 2.48 16.67 -29.09
C TYR A 188 3.87 16.17 -28.70
N ALA A 189 4.01 14.90 -28.31
CA ALA A 189 5.27 14.37 -27.75
C ALA A 189 6.46 14.54 -28.71
N LYS A 190 6.28 14.29 -30.02
CA LYS A 190 7.32 14.46 -31.04
C LYS A 190 7.70 15.94 -31.25
N GLU A 191 6.72 16.82 -31.29
CA GLU A 191 6.91 18.27 -31.40
C GLU A 191 7.72 18.80 -30.22
N LEU A 192 7.27 18.47 -28.98
CA LEU A 192 7.94 18.88 -27.74
C LEU A 192 9.36 18.34 -27.65
N ALA A 193 9.59 17.08 -28.04
CA ALA A 193 10.94 16.50 -28.06
C ALA A 193 11.88 17.23 -29.03
N ASN A 194 11.41 17.59 -30.24
CA ASN A 194 12.18 18.34 -31.21
C ASN A 194 12.53 19.75 -30.70
N LEU A 195 11.53 20.47 -30.17
CA LEU A 195 11.75 21.81 -29.62
C LEU A 195 12.75 21.79 -28.45
N ARG A 196 12.66 20.76 -27.58
CA ARG A 196 13.59 20.55 -26.47
C ARG A 196 15.01 20.31 -26.99
N ALA A 197 15.18 19.43 -27.97
CA ALA A 197 16.49 19.14 -28.54
C ALA A 197 17.17 20.38 -29.09
N PHE A 198 16.44 21.24 -29.81
CA PHE A 198 16.96 22.54 -30.31
C PHE A 198 17.29 23.48 -29.12
N ALA A 199 16.45 23.52 -28.08
CA ALA A 199 16.72 24.34 -26.91
C ALA A 199 18.02 23.94 -26.19
N GLU A 200 18.33 22.65 -26.15
CA GLU A 200 19.56 22.10 -25.57
C GLU A 200 20.82 22.49 -26.35
N THR A 201 20.71 22.84 -27.65
CA THR A 201 21.81 23.38 -28.46
C THR A 201 22.01 24.90 -28.32
N GLY A 202 21.24 25.56 -27.42
CA GLY A 202 21.35 27.00 -27.15
C GLY A 202 20.39 27.87 -27.97
N ASP A 203 19.48 27.30 -28.76
CA ASP A 203 18.45 28.05 -29.47
C ASP A 203 17.37 28.59 -28.52
N ASN A 204 17.54 29.84 -28.12
CA ASN A 204 16.63 30.52 -27.18
C ASN A 204 15.22 30.77 -27.79
N ALA A 205 15.08 30.83 -29.13
CA ALA A 205 13.78 30.97 -29.75
C ALA A 205 12.98 29.67 -29.62
N LYS A 206 13.60 28.54 -29.92
CA LYS A 206 13.00 27.20 -29.76
C LYS A 206 12.70 26.87 -28.30
N LYS A 207 13.54 27.31 -27.38
CA LYS A 207 13.27 27.19 -25.95
C LYS A 207 11.99 27.93 -25.54
N ARG A 208 11.83 29.19 -25.99
CA ARG A 208 10.60 29.96 -25.71
C ARG A 208 9.36 29.34 -26.33
N GLU A 209 9.47 28.79 -27.54
CA GLU A 209 8.39 28.08 -28.23
C GLU A 209 7.97 26.82 -27.44
N HIS A 210 8.94 26.00 -27.01
CA HIS A 210 8.72 24.84 -26.14
C HIS A 210 8.00 25.25 -24.87
N ASP A 211 8.53 26.23 -24.13
CA ASP A 211 8.01 26.64 -22.83
C ASP A 211 6.59 27.20 -22.93
N LYS A 212 6.32 27.97 -23.99
CA LYS A 212 4.96 28.46 -24.31
C LYS A 212 4.00 27.31 -24.55
N LYS A 213 4.37 26.32 -25.38
CA LYS A 213 3.53 25.17 -25.67
C LYS A 213 3.23 24.36 -24.40
N VAL A 214 4.24 24.10 -23.55
CA VAL A 214 4.07 23.42 -22.27
C VAL A 214 3.11 24.20 -21.36
N GLN A 215 3.24 25.52 -21.27
CA GLN A 215 2.34 26.36 -20.48
C GLN A 215 0.88 26.31 -21.00
N GLU A 216 0.66 26.35 -22.30
CA GLU A 216 -0.67 26.23 -22.89
C GLU A 216 -1.32 24.89 -22.58
N LEU A 217 -0.59 23.78 -22.74
CA LEU A 217 -1.08 22.44 -22.43
C LEU A 217 -1.35 22.26 -20.91
N MET A 218 -0.49 22.83 -20.07
CA MET A 218 -0.71 22.83 -18.62
C MET A 218 -1.94 23.64 -18.23
N ALA A 219 -2.16 24.81 -18.85
CA ALA A 219 -3.36 25.62 -18.62
C ALA A 219 -4.64 24.89 -19.05
N GLN A 220 -4.59 24.17 -20.19
CA GLN A 220 -5.69 23.31 -20.63
C GLN A 220 -5.96 22.18 -19.65
N ALA A 221 -4.92 21.50 -19.16
CA ALA A 221 -5.07 20.47 -18.13
C ALA A 221 -5.71 21.03 -16.85
N ARG A 222 -5.26 22.19 -16.40
CA ARG A 222 -5.82 22.86 -15.21
C ARG A 222 -7.31 23.19 -15.36
N LYS A 223 -7.74 23.68 -16.51
CA LYS A 223 -9.15 23.98 -16.79
C LYS A 223 -10.01 22.73 -16.86
N SER A 224 -9.43 21.59 -17.21
CA SER A 224 -10.14 20.31 -17.37
C SER A 224 -10.30 19.54 -16.05
N VAL A 225 -9.62 19.94 -14.98
CA VAL A 225 -9.63 19.25 -13.69
C VAL A 225 -10.41 20.05 -12.65
N LYS A 226 -11.43 19.39 -12.08
CA LYS A 226 -12.15 19.94 -10.93
C LYS A 226 -11.26 19.89 -9.69
N GLU A 227 -11.26 20.95 -8.89
CA GLU A 227 -10.59 20.96 -7.60
C GLU A 227 -11.11 19.84 -6.69
N PHE A 228 -10.19 19.07 -6.15
CA PHE A 228 -10.53 18.07 -5.15
C PHE A 228 -10.78 18.72 -3.80
N ARG A 229 -11.84 18.28 -3.13
CA ARG A 229 -12.17 18.62 -1.75
C ARG A 229 -12.59 17.35 -1.02
N TYR A 230 -12.03 17.13 0.15
CA TYR A 230 -12.51 16.03 0.99
C TYR A 230 -14.00 16.19 1.31
N PRO A 231 -14.79 15.11 1.27
CA PRO A 231 -16.12 15.10 1.85
C PRO A 231 -16.09 15.57 3.31
N GLN A 232 -17.15 16.24 3.75
CA GLN A 232 -17.20 16.77 5.12
C GLN A 232 -17.02 15.69 6.20
N SER A 233 -17.47 14.47 5.95
CA SER A 233 -17.25 13.32 6.84
C SER A 233 -15.76 12.99 7.02
N GLN A 234 -14.98 13.03 5.93
CA GLN A 234 -13.53 12.77 5.98
C GLN A 234 -12.77 13.92 6.65
N ARG A 235 -13.13 15.18 6.35
CA ARG A 235 -12.58 16.34 7.06
C ARG A 235 -12.83 16.24 8.56
N SER A 236 -14.07 15.88 8.95
CA SER A 236 -14.43 15.65 10.34
C SER A 236 -13.64 14.49 10.98
N THR A 237 -13.38 13.44 10.21
CA THR A 237 -12.53 12.32 10.67
C THR A 237 -11.12 12.80 10.97
N TYR A 238 -10.51 13.54 10.06
CA TYR A 238 -9.17 14.09 10.25
C TYR A 238 -9.08 15.01 11.47
N THR A 239 -10.01 15.94 11.62
CA THR A 239 -10.01 16.91 12.74
C THR A 239 -10.27 16.27 14.09
N LYS A 240 -11.07 15.20 14.14
CA LYS A 240 -11.43 14.51 15.41
C LYS A 240 -10.44 13.40 15.77
N GLN A 241 -9.98 12.61 14.81
CA GLN A 241 -9.18 11.42 15.06
C GLN A 241 -7.69 11.63 14.76
N GLY A 242 -7.34 12.56 13.89
CA GLY A 242 -6.01 12.74 13.37
C GLY A 242 -5.78 12.00 12.06
N GLY A 243 -4.54 11.99 11.61
CA GLY A 243 -4.15 11.36 10.35
C GLY A 243 -3.09 12.16 9.60
N MET A 244 -2.79 11.77 8.38
CA MET A 244 -1.76 12.38 7.54
C MET A 244 -2.26 12.59 6.11
N PRO A 245 -3.13 13.58 5.84
CA PRO A 245 -3.73 13.79 4.52
C PRO A 245 -2.71 14.09 3.41
N SER A 246 -1.50 14.55 3.76
CA SER A 246 -0.40 14.72 2.80
C SER A 246 0.03 13.42 2.11
N LEU A 247 -0.32 12.26 2.67
CA LEU A 247 -0.01 10.95 2.11
C LEU A 247 -1.08 10.45 1.13
N ASP A 248 -2.30 10.97 1.20
CA ASP A 248 -3.44 10.50 0.40
C ASP A 248 -3.20 10.51 -1.12
N PRO A 249 -2.48 11.49 -1.70
CA PRO A 249 -2.21 11.50 -3.14
C PRO A 249 -1.20 10.45 -3.61
N HIS A 250 -0.48 9.82 -2.68
CA HIS A 250 0.77 9.12 -3.00
C HIS A 250 0.82 7.65 -2.60
N TYR A 251 -0.08 7.21 -1.71
CA TYR A 251 -0.01 5.87 -1.13
C TYR A 251 -1.39 5.22 -1.03
N THR A 252 -1.43 3.91 -1.22
CA THR A 252 -2.66 3.13 -1.10
C THR A 252 -2.97 2.82 0.35
N VAL A 253 -4.12 3.27 0.83
CA VAL A 253 -4.71 2.84 2.10
C VAL A 253 -5.58 1.61 1.83
N PHE A 254 -5.19 0.46 2.38
CA PHE A 254 -5.86 -0.81 2.10
C PHE A 254 -6.48 -1.48 3.33
N GLY A 255 -6.40 -0.81 4.49
CA GLY A 255 -7.02 -1.30 5.72
C GLY A 255 -7.02 -0.27 6.83
N GLU A 256 -7.52 -0.68 7.99
CA GLU A 256 -7.55 0.14 9.21
C GLU A 256 -7.46 -0.72 10.46
N VAL A 257 -6.86 -0.19 11.50
CA VAL A 257 -6.88 -0.75 12.85
C VAL A 257 -8.27 -0.56 13.43
N VAL A 258 -8.92 -1.65 13.83
CA VAL A 258 -10.24 -1.64 14.47
C VAL A 258 -10.14 -1.87 15.98
N GLU A 259 -9.12 -2.59 16.44
CA GLU A 259 -8.80 -2.78 17.86
C GLU A 259 -7.27 -2.72 18.04
N GLY A 260 -6.79 -2.26 19.21
CA GLY A 260 -5.35 -2.19 19.52
C GLY A 260 -4.67 -0.88 19.12
N MET A 261 -5.41 0.22 18.96
CA MET A 261 -4.78 1.54 18.71
C MET A 261 -3.91 2.03 19.87
N ASP A 262 -4.14 1.57 21.09
CA ASP A 262 -3.24 1.81 22.24
C ASP A 262 -1.90 1.08 22.07
N VAL A 263 -1.90 -0.12 21.46
CA VAL A 263 -0.70 -0.88 21.10
C VAL A 263 0.10 -0.12 20.02
N VAL A 264 -0.59 0.38 18.99
CA VAL A 264 0.04 1.23 17.95
C VAL A 264 0.68 2.48 18.58
N ASP A 265 0.02 3.11 19.56
CA ASP A 265 0.55 4.27 20.28
C ASP A 265 1.79 3.92 21.11
N LYS A 266 1.76 2.79 21.82
CA LYS A 266 2.93 2.31 22.57
C LYS A 266 4.12 2.09 21.64
N ILE A 267 3.92 1.42 20.50
CA ILE A 267 4.98 1.21 19.50
C ILE A 267 5.45 2.54 18.91
N SER A 268 4.53 3.47 18.61
CA SER A 268 4.88 4.79 18.08
C SER A 268 5.62 5.69 19.07
N SER A 269 5.63 5.33 20.36
CA SER A 269 6.27 6.09 21.43
C SER A 269 7.60 5.51 21.89
N VAL A 270 8.08 4.42 21.28
CA VAL A 270 9.37 3.84 21.64
C VAL A 270 10.54 4.77 21.32
N SER A 271 11.62 4.64 22.07
CA SER A 271 12.84 5.40 21.79
C SER A 271 13.44 4.97 20.45
N VAL A 272 13.77 5.95 19.61
CA VAL A 272 14.33 5.72 18.27
C VAL A 272 15.71 6.35 18.11
N ARG A 273 16.50 5.81 17.18
CA ARG A 273 17.69 6.45 16.62
C ARG A 273 17.57 6.40 15.09
N ASP A 274 17.61 7.54 14.45
CA ASP A 274 17.48 7.69 12.99
C ASP A 274 16.22 6.98 12.43
N GLY A 275 15.09 7.07 13.17
CA GLY A 275 13.83 6.43 12.84
C GLY A 275 13.76 4.93 13.15
N ARG A 276 14.84 4.30 13.62
CA ARG A 276 14.85 2.90 14.01
C ARG A 276 14.64 2.76 15.52
N PRO A 277 13.71 1.90 15.99
CA PRO A 277 13.58 1.59 17.41
C PRO A 277 14.91 1.13 18.02
N ARG A 278 15.27 1.68 19.20
CA ARG A 278 16.48 1.26 19.92
C ARG A 278 16.40 -0.18 20.40
N GLU A 279 15.18 -0.61 20.78
CA GLU A 279 14.86 -2.01 21.08
C GLU A 279 13.93 -2.53 20.00
N ASN A 280 14.15 -3.78 19.58
CA ASN A 280 13.35 -4.36 18.51
C ASN A 280 11.90 -4.56 18.98
N VAL A 281 10.97 -4.07 18.18
CA VAL A 281 9.53 -4.28 18.33
C VAL A 281 9.13 -5.37 17.34
N PHE A 282 8.82 -6.57 17.85
CA PHE A 282 8.54 -7.73 17.02
C PHE A 282 7.08 -7.84 16.63
N ILE A 283 6.84 -8.26 15.41
CA ILE A 283 5.61 -8.91 14.96
C ILE A 283 5.80 -10.40 15.27
N LYS A 284 5.11 -10.91 16.30
CA LYS A 284 5.23 -12.30 16.72
C LYS A 284 4.56 -13.23 15.72
N LYS A 285 3.34 -12.85 15.30
CA LYS A 285 2.52 -13.60 14.35
C LYS A 285 1.44 -12.73 13.75
N VAL A 286 1.07 -13.02 12.50
CA VAL A 286 -0.12 -12.44 11.85
C VAL A 286 -1.02 -13.57 11.38
N THR A 287 -2.30 -13.51 11.69
CA THR A 287 -3.29 -14.55 11.31
C THR A 287 -4.52 -13.92 10.69
N VAL A 288 -5.06 -14.56 9.65
CA VAL A 288 -6.37 -14.20 9.12
C VAL A 288 -7.43 -14.69 10.12
N ILE A 289 -8.37 -13.81 10.46
CA ILE A 289 -9.46 -14.12 11.39
C ILE A 289 -10.80 -13.87 10.72
N ASN A 290 -11.82 -14.63 11.11
CA ASN A 290 -13.19 -14.37 10.68
C ASN A 290 -13.77 -13.26 11.55
N ASP A 291 -14.50 -12.34 10.96
CA ASP A 291 -15.26 -11.33 11.70
C ASP A 291 -16.53 -11.99 12.28
N ASN A 292 -16.33 -12.88 13.24
CA ASN A 292 -17.41 -13.41 14.05
C ASN A 292 -17.39 -12.66 15.38
N LYS A 293 -17.83 -11.37 15.34
CA LYS A 293 -18.63 -10.73 16.39
C LYS A 293 -18.87 -9.27 16.08
#